data_bcfc8849502fbb0179526136c3efd497
#
_entry.id   bcfc8849502fbb0179526136c3efd497
#
_cell.length_a   1.000
_cell.length_b   1.000
_cell.length_c   1.000
_cell.angle_alpha   90.00
_cell.angle_beta   90.00
_cell.angle_gamma   90.00
#
_symmetry.space_group_name_H-M   'P 1'
#
loop_
_entity.id
_entity.type
_entity.pdbx_description
1 polymer ?
#
loop_
_entity_poly.entity_id
_entity_poly.type
_entity_poly.pdbx_seq_one_letter_code
_entity_poly.pdbx_strand_id
1 'polypeptide(L)'
;MSTIAAAMLLLVTGSGPAGSALAPALVRPLDAADPVGAVLATGERTDDARRLAALFASTPAMFPLRGLPGAVRIAFAQPYALPEIAAATTAPAVDPADRPFRAVARFAARAFGIDCPPAEERSRLEVSDPQRAIFALDFLLNESNLAVREALAGAIAGTGTTDDREKVARAAVEGAERTTSRGAQVPEALGIAMRAAAAMDRAALVRAALHFDTALDVKGDWKSFEGEPLPEELAGAVDGPVLTAQQVPELGWVVVGGVGDNRYDMSKIAAVFDPAGNDRYDWGAGSVGSRLVVDVAGDDRHEASGEAPLCGPGGAACGVCVIDDFAGNDRYAGSRVALGAAVLGVGILVDRAGDDRYEGSAWCSGAAFGGIGALVDLAGSDLHSADGFSQGCGGPAGAALLLDAAGNDRYRADGAMPSAYDTPTVSCSFSQGCGFGYRVGAPGGVGALVDLAGDDRYEAGEFAQGCGYFLSLGILRDEGGRDLYYGNRYAQGTAAHQAFGALLEGAGDDIYWSMTAAGQGAAWDMAGAVLVDRAGDDRYRADGLSQGAAAQQAFGALVDLAGDDDYRAGGASQGAADGNQYHWDATRCTSLGVLRDVGGRGRFSADRGGSGASALTGDAATERGQSQWGVFLAR
;
A
#
# COMPACT_ATOMS: atom_id res chain seq x y z
N MET A 1 -31.96 -12.10 -0.73
CA MET A 1 -30.80 -12.98 -0.50
C MET A 1 -30.82 -14.06 -1.55
N SER A 2 -29.98 -13.95 -2.57
CA SER A 2 -29.99 -14.92 -3.65
C SER A 2 -29.24 -16.17 -3.20
N THR A 3 -29.77 -17.32 -3.57
CA THR A 3 -29.27 -18.68 -3.31
C THR A 3 -27.80 -18.90 -3.79
N ILE A 4 -27.22 -17.97 -4.49
CA ILE A 4 -25.87 -18.00 -5.08
C ILE A 4 -24.81 -17.65 -4.04
N ALA A 5 -25.06 -16.67 -3.15
CA ALA A 5 -24.15 -16.36 -2.04
C ALA A 5 -24.00 -17.53 -1.06
N ALA A 6 -25.08 -18.32 -0.85
CA ALA A 6 -25.05 -19.51 -0.01
C ALA A 6 -24.31 -20.70 -0.66
N ALA A 7 -24.34 -20.83 -1.99
CA ALA A 7 -23.66 -21.92 -2.70
C ALA A 7 -22.13 -21.69 -2.81
N MET A 8 -21.66 -20.44 -2.82
CA MET A 8 -20.22 -20.13 -2.78
C MET A 8 -19.61 -20.35 -1.38
N LEU A 9 -20.40 -20.23 -0.31
CA LEU A 9 -19.96 -20.49 1.06
C LEU A 9 -19.67 -22.00 1.32
N LEU A 10 -20.29 -22.90 0.57
CA LEU A 10 -20.15 -24.35 0.72
C LEU A 10 -18.92 -24.96 0.02
N LEU A 11 -18.27 -24.25 -0.88
CA LEU A 11 -17.06 -24.72 -1.59
C LEU A 11 -15.74 -24.43 -0.84
N VAL A 12 -15.77 -23.66 0.24
CA VAL A 12 -14.58 -23.28 1.04
C VAL A 12 -14.32 -24.22 2.23
N THR A 13 -15.16 -25.24 2.47
CA THR A 13 -14.99 -26.18 3.60
C THR A 13 -14.12 -27.40 3.27
N GLY A 14 -13.06 -27.23 2.49
CA GLY A 14 -11.99 -28.22 2.32
C GLY A 14 -10.93 -28.04 3.41
N SER A 15 -10.84 -28.98 4.32
CA SER A 15 -9.99 -29.15 5.48
C SER A 15 -8.53 -28.65 5.29
N GLY A 16 -8.24 -27.45 5.74
CA GLY A 16 -6.91 -26.91 6.04
C GLY A 16 -6.94 -26.22 7.41
N PRO A 17 -5.86 -26.13 8.15
CA PRO A 17 -5.85 -25.60 9.50
C PRO A 17 -6.23 -24.13 9.54
N ALA A 18 -7.18 -23.79 10.42
CA ALA A 18 -7.63 -22.46 10.84
C ALA A 18 -8.06 -21.52 9.71
N GLY A 19 -9.31 -21.62 9.28
CA GLY A 19 -9.97 -20.56 8.51
C GLY A 19 -10.05 -19.28 9.32
N SER A 20 -9.40 -18.24 8.83
CA SER A 20 -9.35 -16.92 9.46
C SER A 20 -10.76 -16.34 9.69
N ALA A 21 -10.95 -15.64 10.81
CA ALA A 21 -12.17 -14.93 11.17
C ALA A 21 -12.60 -13.81 10.18
N LEU A 22 -11.82 -13.58 9.14
CA LEU A 22 -12.13 -12.61 8.06
C LEU A 22 -13.28 -13.06 7.14
N ALA A 23 -13.49 -14.36 6.96
CA ALA A 23 -14.48 -14.86 6.01
C ALA A 23 -15.95 -14.48 6.32
N PRO A 24 -16.43 -14.47 7.58
CA PRO A 24 -17.81 -14.10 7.89
C PRO A 24 -18.08 -12.59 8.00
N ALA A 25 -17.04 -11.79 8.29
CA ALA A 25 -17.19 -10.33 8.51
C ALA A 25 -17.18 -9.51 7.22
N LEU A 26 -16.65 -10.07 6.14
CA LEU A 26 -16.50 -9.38 4.84
C LEU A 26 -17.79 -9.36 3.98
N VAL A 27 -18.82 -10.13 4.37
CA VAL A 27 -20.04 -10.24 3.56
C VAL A 27 -21.14 -9.33 4.13
N ARG A 28 -20.92 -8.03 4.21
CA ARG A 28 -22.02 -7.06 4.18
C ARG A 28 -22.00 -6.42 2.80
N PRO A 29 -23.06 -6.59 1.98
CA PRO A 29 -23.11 -5.94 0.68
C PRO A 29 -23.04 -4.42 0.89
N LEU A 30 -22.15 -3.76 0.19
CA LEU A 30 -22.38 -2.37 -0.21
C LEU A 30 -23.52 -2.45 -1.23
N ASP A 31 -24.77 -2.46 -0.79
CA ASP A 31 -25.95 -2.82 -1.59
C ASP A 31 -26.11 -1.99 -2.89
N ALA A 32 -25.47 -0.83 -2.96
CA ALA A 32 -25.48 0.03 -4.13
C ALA A 32 -24.26 -0.12 -5.04
N ALA A 33 -23.08 -0.50 -4.49
CA ALA A 33 -21.82 -0.61 -5.23
C ALA A 33 -21.54 -2.01 -5.80
N ASP A 34 -22.44 -2.98 -5.65
CA ASP A 34 -22.26 -4.33 -6.21
C ASP A 34 -22.34 -4.29 -7.76
N PRO A 35 -21.20 -4.24 -8.47
CA PRO A 35 -21.19 -4.11 -9.91
C PRO A 35 -21.74 -5.35 -10.62
N VAL A 36 -21.62 -6.51 -9.98
CA VAL A 36 -22.02 -7.79 -10.59
C VAL A 36 -23.41 -8.21 -10.18
N GLY A 37 -23.88 -7.89 -8.98
CA GLY A 37 -25.26 -8.14 -8.58
C GLY A 37 -26.26 -7.48 -9.50
N ALA A 38 -25.97 -6.26 -9.96
CA ALA A 38 -26.79 -5.59 -10.96
C ALA A 38 -26.84 -6.35 -12.30
N VAL A 39 -25.69 -6.90 -12.75
CA VAL A 39 -25.59 -7.72 -13.97
C VAL A 39 -26.28 -9.07 -13.80
N LEU A 40 -26.08 -9.73 -12.67
CA LEU A 40 -26.72 -11.02 -12.39
C LEU A 40 -28.24 -10.91 -12.20
N ALA A 41 -28.74 -9.76 -11.77
CA ALA A 41 -30.17 -9.48 -11.65
C ALA A 41 -30.89 -9.45 -13.01
N THR A 42 -30.18 -9.21 -14.12
CA THR A 42 -30.75 -9.28 -15.47
C THR A 42 -31.07 -10.71 -15.93
N GLY A 43 -30.52 -11.72 -15.24
CA GLY A 43 -30.70 -13.14 -15.57
C GLY A 43 -29.95 -13.61 -16.82
N GLU A 44 -29.39 -12.70 -17.58
CA GLU A 44 -28.59 -12.98 -18.77
C GLU A 44 -27.13 -13.28 -18.38
N ARG A 45 -26.55 -14.37 -18.90
CA ARG A 45 -25.12 -14.72 -18.75
C ARG A 45 -24.60 -15.01 -17.34
N THR A 46 -25.44 -15.40 -16.44
CA THR A 46 -25.05 -15.88 -15.09
C THR A 46 -24.00 -17.00 -15.16
N ASP A 47 -24.02 -17.82 -16.20
CA ASP A 47 -23.07 -18.93 -16.37
C ASP A 47 -21.67 -18.45 -16.74
N ASP A 48 -21.54 -17.38 -17.52
CA ASP A 48 -20.23 -16.83 -17.88
C ASP A 48 -19.56 -16.17 -16.66
N ALA A 49 -20.32 -15.41 -15.87
CA ALA A 49 -19.82 -14.85 -14.61
C ALA A 49 -19.40 -15.95 -13.62
N ARG A 50 -20.15 -17.05 -13.52
CA ARG A 50 -19.76 -18.23 -12.70
C ARG A 50 -18.49 -18.89 -13.21
N ARG A 51 -18.31 -19.04 -14.51
CA ARG A 51 -17.10 -19.63 -15.10
C ARG A 51 -15.90 -18.75 -14.84
N LEU A 52 -16.04 -17.43 -14.99
CA LEU A 52 -14.98 -16.47 -14.68
C LEU A 52 -14.61 -16.51 -13.19
N ALA A 53 -15.57 -16.51 -12.29
CA ALA A 53 -15.32 -16.68 -10.85
C ALA A 53 -14.62 -18.00 -10.52
N ALA A 54 -15.01 -19.10 -11.16
CA ALA A 54 -14.35 -20.39 -10.99
C ALA A 54 -12.90 -20.39 -11.52
N LEU A 55 -12.63 -19.68 -12.62
CA LEU A 55 -11.27 -19.47 -13.13
C LEU A 55 -10.42 -18.71 -12.12
N PHE A 56 -10.90 -17.60 -11.57
CA PHE A 56 -10.21 -16.86 -10.52
C PHE A 56 -9.91 -17.75 -9.31
N ALA A 57 -10.89 -18.48 -8.79
CA ALA A 57 -10.71 -19.38 -7.65
C ALA A 57 -9.64 -20.46 -7.89
N SER A 58 -9.44 -20.90 -9.13
CA SER A 58 -8.42 -21.90 -9.50
C SER A 58 -7.03 -21.29 -9.77
N THR A 59 -6.93 -19.98 -10.01
CA THR A 59 -5.69 -19.30 -10.41
C THR A 59 -4.54 -19.49 -9.41
N PRO A 60 -4.71 -19.39 -8.07
CA PRO A 60 -3.60 -19.63 -7.14
C PRO A 60 -2.96 -21.01 -7.26
N ALA A 61 -3.74 -22.03 -7.65
CA ALA A 61 -3.21 -23.38 -7.87
C ALA A 61 -2.37 -23.51 -9.15
N MET A 62 -2.61 -22.65 -10.14
CA MET A 62 -1.80 -22.58 -11.36
C MET A 62 -0.40 -21.99 -11.09
N PHE A 63 -0.26 -21.24 -10.02
CA PHE A 63 0.98 -20.60 -9.61
C PHE A 63 1.29 -21.03 -8.16
N PRO A 64 1.92 -22.19 -7.92
CA PRO A 64 2.15 -22.74 -6.58
C PRO A 64 3.26 -21.97 -5.83
N LEU A 65 3.16 -20.66 -5.81
CA LEU A 65 4.09 -19.78 -5.12
C LEU A 65 3.75 -19.65 -3.64
N ARG A 66 4.77 -19.70 -2.79
CA ARG A 66 4.60 -19.48 -1.35
C ARG A 66 4.49 -17.97 -1.05
N GLY A 67 3.83 -17.64 0.05
CA GLY A 67 3.80 -16.26 0.55
C GLY A 67 2.63 -15.42 0.03
N LEU A 68 1.64 -15.99 -0.69
CA LEU A 68 0.47 -15.25 -1.14
C LEU A 68 -0.30 -14.67 0.06
N PRO A 69 -0.53 -13.34 0.14
CA PRO A 69 -1.28 -12.70 1.23
C PRO A 69 -2.73 -13.17 1.32
N GLY A 70 -3.30 -13.10 2.52
CA GLY A 70 -4.67 -13.56 2.76
C GLY A 70 -5.72 -12.74 2.02
N ALA A 71 -5.61 -11.42 2.01
CA ALA A 71 -6.52 -10.55 1.25
C ALA A 71 -6.53 -10.89 -0.25
N VAL A 72 -5.36 -11.19 -0.84
CA VAL A 72 -5.24 -11.61 -2.24
C VAL A 72 -5.94 -12.96 -2.46
N ARG A 73 -5.80 -13.93 -1.54
CA ARG A 73 -6.51 -15.22 -1.64
C ARG A 73 -8.03 -15.04 -1.59
N ILE A 74 -8.52 -14.14 -0.73
CA ILE A 74 -9.95 -13.84 -0.63
C ILE A 74 -10.44 -13.23 -1.95
N ALA A 75 -9.67 -12.30 -2.56
CA ALA A 75 -10.02 -11.71 -3.84
C ALA A 75 -10.10 -12.75 -4.96
N PHE A 76 -9.20 -13.74 -5.00
CA PHE A 76 -9.31 -14.86 -5.93
C PHE A 76 -10.55 -15.74 -5.67
N ALA A 77 -10.91 -15.96 -4.42
CA ALA A 77 -12.10 -16.75 -4.07
C ALA A 77 -13.41 -15.99 -4.33
N GLN A 78 -13.40 -14.66 -4.23
CA GLN A 78 -14.56 -13.78 -4.32
C GLN A 78 -14.26 -12.54 -5.21
N PRO A 79 -13.97 -12.72 -6.51
CA PRO A 79 -13.48 -11.64 -7.35
C PRO A 79 -14.47 -10.47 -7.50
N TYR A 80 -15.75 -10.74 -7.37
CA TYR A 80 -16.80 -9.75 -7.51
C TYR A 80 -17.11 -8.97 -6.23
N ALA A 81 -16.55 -9.40 -5.10
CA ALA A 81 -16.59 -8.67 -3.83
C ALA A 81 -15.32 -7.79 -3.64
N LEU A 82 -14.64 -7.43 -4.72
CA LEU A 82 -13.40 -6.65 -4.64
C LEU A 82 -13.57 -5.28 -3.95
N PRO A 83 -14.65 -4.51 -4.16
CA PRO A 83 -14.87 -3.27 -3.42
C PRO A 83 -14.94 -3.51 -1.89
N GLU A 84 -15.67 -4.53 -1.47
CA GLU A 84 -15.82 -4.89 -0.05
C GLU A 84 -14.52 -5.41 0.55
N ILE A 85 -13.74 -6.18 -0.21
CA ILE A 85 -12.43 -6.69 0.22
C ILE A 85 -11.45 -5.52 0.40
N ALA A 86 -11.41 -4.58 -0.54
CA ALA A 86 -10.58 -3.39 -0.46
C ALA A 86 -10.98 -2.51 0.75
N ALA A 87 -12.27 -2.19 0.89
CA ALA A 87 -12.80 -1.42 1.99
C ALA A 87 -12.54 -2.10 3.35
N ALA A 88 -12.73 -3.42 3.46
CA ALA A 88 -12.47 -4.14 4.68
C ALA A 88 -10.98 -4.23 5.02
N THR A 89 -10.10 -4.34 4.02
CA THR A 89 -8.64 -4.36 4.22
C THR A 89 -8.15 -3.03 4.76
N THR A 90 -8.65 -1.91 4.24
CA THR A 90 -8.28 -0.55 4.66
C THR A 90 -9.12 0.00 5.84
N ALA A 91 -10.18 -0.69 6.28
CA ALA A 91 -11.04 -0.21 7.36
C ALA A 91 -10.30 0.20 8.67
N PRO A 92 -9.18 -0.42 9.08
CA PRO A 92 -8.43 0.07 10.23
C PRO A 92 -7.84 1.46 10.06
N ALA A 93 -7.47 1.84 8.84
CA ALA A 93 -6.90 3.15 8.53
C ALA A 93 -7.95 4.28 8.62
N VAL A 94 -9.22 3.97 8.37
CA VAL A 94 -10.33 4.93 8.44
C VAL A 94 -11.13 4.85 9.74
N ASP A 95 -10.72 4.04 10.71
CA ASP A 95 -11.41 3.92 12.00
C ASP A 95 -10.86 4.97 12.98
N PRO A 96 -11.63 6.02 13.32
CA PRO A 96 -11.14 7.09 14.19
C PRO A 96 -10.87 6.62 15.63
N ALA A 97 -11.29 5.41 16.00
CA ALA A 97 -10.97 4.80 17.29
C ALA A 97 -9.59 4.11 17.30
N ASP A 98 -9.00 3.85 16.14
CA ASP A 98 -7.67 3.24 16.05
C ASP A 98 -6.58 4.33 16.14
N ARG A 99 -5.63 4.12 17.05
CA ARG A 99 -4.40 4.90 17.07
C ARG A 99 -3.49 4.50 15.90
N PRO A 100 -2.57 5.38 15.44
CA PRO A 100 -1.76 5.13 14.24
C PRO A 100 -1.10 3.74 14.19
N PHE A 101 -0.38 3.37 15.23
CA PHE A 101 0.32 2.07 15.28
C PHE A 101 -0.64 0.88 15.31
N ARG A 102 -1.81 1.03 15.96
CA ARG A 102 -2.87 0.00 15.95
C ARG A 102 -3.50 -0.13 14.58
N ALA A 103 -3.75 0.98 13.90
CA ALA A 103 -4.27 0.99 12.54
C ALA A 103 -3.32 0.24 11.59
N VAL A 104 -2.01 0.52 11.67
CA VAL A 104 -0.97 -0.20 10.90
C VAL A 104 -0.97 -1.70 11.20
N ALA A 105 -0.95 -2.10 12.48
CA ALA A 105 -0.91 -3.51 12.86
C ALA A 105 -2.18 -4.26 12.41
N ARG A 106 -3.35 -3.65 12.54
CA ARG A 106 -4.64 -4.23 12.10
C ARG A 106 -4.75 -4.29 10.58
N PHE A 107 -4.29 -3.26 9.88
CA PHE A 107 -4.19 -3.29 8.41
C PHE A 107 -3.29 -4.44 7.96
N ALA A 108 -2.07 -4.55 8.51
CA ALA A 108 -1.15 -5.62 8.16
C ALA A 108 -1.73 -7.01 8.45
N ALA A 109 -2.41 -7.20 9.58
CA ALA A 109 -3.09 -8.45 9.91
C ALA A 109 -4.15 -8.81 8.86
N ARG A 110 -4.97 -7.86 8.44
CA ARG A 110 -5.97 -8.05 7.37
C ARG A 110 -5.32 -8.36 6.02
N ALA A 111 -4.30 -7.61 5.64
CA ALA A 111 -3.53 -7.85 4.43
C ALA A 111 -2.96 -9.28 4.40
N PHE A 112 -2.38 -9.72 5.50
CA PHE A 112 -1.85 -11.08 5.63
C PHE A 112 -2.92 -12.17 5.78
N GLY A 113 -4.16 -11.80 6.16
CA GLY A 113 -5.26 -12.73 6.42
C GLY A 113 -5.05 -13.54 7.70
N ILE A 114 -4.58 -12.87 8.74
CA ILE A 114 -4.41 -13.41 10.10
C ILE A 114 -5.18 -12.56 11.11
N ASP A 115 -5.43 -13.13 12.30
CA ASP A 115 -6.02 -12.36 13.38
C ASP A 115 -4.99 -11.37 13.95
N CYS A 116 -5.39 -10.12 14.16
CA CYS A 116 -4.60 -9.19 14.96
C CYS A 116 -4.73 -9.58 16.43
N PRO A 117 -3.62 -9.74 17.16
CA PRO A 117 -3.70 -9.96 18.59
C PRO A 117 -4.54 -8.87 19.26
N PRO A 118 -5.36 -9.20 20.28
CA PRO A 118 -6.05 -8.18 21.04
C PRO A 118 -5.00 -7.21 21.59
N ALA A 119 -5.25 -5.91 21.41
CA ALA A 119 -4.45 -4.93 22.12
C ALA A 119 -4.67 -5.18 23.62
N GLU A 120 -3.63 -5.54 24.32
CA GLU A 120 -3.67 -5.46 25.78
C GLU A 120 -4.07 -4.02 26.13
N GLU A 121 -4.90 -3.82 27.17
CA GLU A 121 -5.08 -2.48 27.76
C GLU A 121 -3.72 -2.05 28.30
N ARG A 122 -2.83 -1.61 27.39
CA ARG A 122 -1.52 -1.15 27.78
C ARG A 122 -1.69 0.20 28.46
N SER A 123 -1.23 0.27 29.69
CA SER A 123 -1.10 1.49 30.44
C SER A 123 -0.32 2.53 29.59
N ARG A 124 -0.77 3.76 29.62
CA ARG A 124 0.02 4.88 29.08
C ARG A 124 1.38 4.89 29.76
N LEU A 125 2.45 4.94 28.99
CA LEU A 125 3.77 5.21 29.53
C LEU A 125 3.90 6.72 29.73
N GLU A 126 3.88 7.14 31.00
CA GLU A 126 4.16 8.53 31.33
C GLU A 126 5.65 8.80 31.19
N VAL A 127 5.99 9.77 30.35
CA VAL A 127 7.36 10.23 30.11
C VAL A 127 7.48 11.65 30.66
N SER A 128 7.90 11.76 31.91
CA SER A 128 7.95 13.03 32.66
C SER A 128 9.36 13.47 33.06
N ASP A 129 10.35 12.65 32.76
CA ASP A 129 11.76 12.90 33.06
C ASP A 129 12.69 12.08 32.15
N PRO A 130 14.00 12.42 32.06
CA PRO A 130 14.93 11.75 31.17
C PRO A 130 15.08 10.22 31.40
N GLN A 131 14.98 9.74 32.63
CA GLN A 131 15.10 8.32 32.95
C GLN A 131 13.87 7.53 32.48
N ARG A 132 12.70 8.13 32.57
CA ARG A 132 11.47 7.55 32.03
C ARG A 132 11.47 7.53 30.51
N ALA A 133 12.08 8.53 29.85
CA ALA A 133 12.27 8.50 28.40
C ALA A 133 13.17 7.34 27.99
N ILE A 134 14.34 7.14 28.62
CA ILE A 134 15.21 5.97 28.38
C ILE A 134 14.43 4.66 28.53
N PHE A 135 13.66 4.53 29.64
CA PHE A 135 12.88 3.31 29.90
C PHE A 135 11.82 3.07 28.81
N ALA A 136 11.14 4.12 28.36
CA ALA A 136 10.11 3.99 27.33
C ALA A 136 10.71 3.56 25.98
N LEU A 137 11.82 4.17 25.56
CA LEU A 137 12.50 3.81 24.32
C LEU A 137 13.07 2.38 24.36
N ASP A 138 13.70 1.99 25.50
CA ASP A 138 14.19 0.62 25.68
C ASP A 138 13.06 -0.41 25.59
N PHE A 139 11.96 -0.16 26.32
CA PHE A 139 10.80 -1.05 26.31
C PHE A 139 10.21 -1.22 24.92
N LEU A 140 9.95 -0.12 24.20
CA LEU A 140 9.32 -0.15 22.88
C LEU A 140 10.23 -0.85 21.85
N LEU A 141 11.51 -0.50 21.82
CA LEU A 141 12.41 -0.99 20.78
C LEU A 141 12.86 -2.44 21.02
N ASN A 142 13.10 -2.84 22.26
CA ASN A 142 13.56 -4.20 22.59
C ASN A 142 12.49 -5.25 22.26
N GLU A 143 11.26 -5.04 22.70
CA GLU A 143 10.17 -5.99 22.47
C GLU A 143 9.87 -6.14 20.98
N SER A 144 9.82 -5.02 20.25
CA SER A 144 9.60 -5.03 18.80
C SER A 144 10.76 -5.70 18.05
N ASN A 145 11.99 -5.41 18.44
CA ASN A 145 13.17 -6.03 17.84
C ASN A 145 13.21 -7.55 18.08
N LEU A 146 12.83 -8.01 19.28
CA LEU A 146 12.72 -9.44 19.57
C LEU A 146 11.68 -10.10 18.65
N ALA A 147 10.52 -9.51 18.47
CA ALA A 147 9.48 -10.03 17.59
C ALA A 147 9.93 -10.09 16.11
N VAL A 148 10.66 -9.08 15.61
CA VAL A 148 11.22 -9.13 14.25
C VAL A 148 12.33 -10.17 14.13
N ARG A 149 13.19 -10.34 15.14
CA ARG A 149 14.19 -11.44 15.16
C ARG A 149 13.52 -12.81 15.11
N GLU A 150 12.41 -13.00 15.81
CA GLU A 150 11.59 -14.21 15.75
C GLU A 150 11.04 -14.43 14.33
N ALA A 151 10.48 -13.37 13.71
CA ALA A 151 9.96 -13.43 12.34
C ALA A 151 11.05 -13.82 11.33
N LEU A 152 12.26 -13.35 11.51
CA LEU A 152 13.41 -13.62 10.64
C LEU A 152 14.04 -15.00 10.86
N ALA A 153 13.96 -15.59 12.05
CA ALA A 153 14.72 -16.77 12.44
C ALA A 153 14.51 -17.96 11.50
N GLY A 154 13.27 -18.16 11.01
CA GLY A 154 12.96 -19.19 10.02
C GLY A 154 13.16 -18.76 8.57
N ALA A 155 13.16 -17.47 8.29
CA ALA A 155 13.19 -16.93 6.94
C ALA A 155 14.62 -16.84 6.37
N ILE A 156 15.61 -16.54 7.23
CA ILE A 156 17.02 -16.35 6.85
C ILE A 156 17.89 -17.42 7.54
N ALA A 157 17.41 -18.65 7.62
CA ALA A 157 18.18 -19.75 8.16
C ALA A 157 19.45 -19.99 7.33
N GLY A 158 20.62 -19.75 7.93
CA GLY A 158 21.94 -19.85 7.27
C GLY A 158 22.60 -18.51 6.92
N THR A 159 21.89 -17.38 7.02
CA THR A 159 22.50 -16.05 6.93
C THR A 159 22.76 -15.54 8.35
N GLY A 160 23.95 -15.80 8.91
CA GLY A 160 24.23 -15.53 10.33
C GLY A 160 24.74 -14.12 10.62
N THR A 161 25.25 -13.40 9.64
CA THR A 161 25.92 -12.11 9.84
C THR A 161 25.04 -10.92 9.41
N THR A 162 25.30 -9.75 9.99
CA THR A 162 24.67 -8.49 9.60
C THR A 162 24.88 -8.19 8.11
N ASP A 163 26.11 -8.44 7.62
CA ASP A 163 26.48 -8.24 6.21
C ASP A 163 25.65 -9.09 5.25
N ASP A 164 25.32 -10.33 5.63
CA ASP A 164 24.50 -11.21 4.78
C ASP A 164 23.04 -10.72 4.73
N ARG A 165 22.52 -10.20 5.84
CA ARG A 165 21.17 -9.60 5.89
C ARG A 165 21.08 -8.35 5.03
N GLU A 166 22.10 -7.48 5.09
CA GLU A 166 22.17 -6.29 4.24
C GLU A 166 22.22 -6.67 2.76
N LYS A 167 23.02 -7.65 2.37
CA LYS A 167 23.08 -8.16 0.99
C LYS A 167 21.72 -8.67 0.49
N VAL A 168 21.00 -9.42 1.33
CA VAL A 168 19.66 -9.93 0.97
C VAL A 168 18.67 -8.78 0.82
N ALA A 169 18.67 -7.81 1.74
CA ALA A 169 17.79 -6.66 1.67
C ALA A 169 18.11 -5.77 0.47
N ARG A 170 19.38 -5.50 0.20
CA ARG A 170 19.84 -4.74 -0.98
C ARG A 170 19.44 -5.44 -2.28
N ALA A 171 19.55 -6.75 -2.34
CA ALA A 171 19.14 -7.53 -3.51
C ALA A 171 17.63 -7.49 -3.75
N ALA A 172 16.81 -7.41 -2.69
CA ALA A 172 15.36 -7.23 -2.83
C ALA A 172 15.03 -5.93 -3.55
N VAL A 173 15.64 -4.83 -3.11
CA VAL A 173 15.42 -3.47 -3.63
C VAL A 173 15.95 -3.32 -5.06
N GLU A 174 17.25 -3.55 -5.26
CA GLU A 174 17.89 -3.37 -6.57
C GLU A 174 17.38 -4.37 -7.62
N GLY A 175 16.99 -5.56 -7.16
CA GLY A 175 16.43 -6.59 -8.04
C GLY A 175 15.06 -6.19 -8.59
N ALA A 176 14.22 -5.53 -7.80
CA ALA A 176 12.93 -5.03 -8.23
C ALA A 176 13.07 -4.01 -9.36
N GLU A 177 13.91 -3.02 -9.15
CA GLU A 177 14.15 -1.95 -10.12
C GLU A 177 14.67 -2.46 -11.48
N ARG A 178 15.43 -3.55 -11.48
CA ARG A 178 16.01 -4.14 -12.70
C ARG A 178 15.09 -5.12 -13.43
N THR A 179 14.12 -5.73 -12.72
CA THR A 179 13.31 -6.83 -13.28
C THR A 179 11.99 -6.38 -13.90
N THR A 180 11.72 -5.09 -13.93
CA THR A 180 10.58 -4.50 -14.66
C THR A 180 10.71 -4.66 -16.18
N SER A 181 11.93 -4.89 -16.69
CA SER A 181 12.16 -5.14 -18.12
C SER A 181 11.82 -6.58 -18.53
N ARG A 182 11.17 -6.73 -19.69
CA ARG A 182 10.80 -8.04 -20.27
C ARG A 182 12.03 -8.94 -20.46
N GLY A 183 11.99 -10.15 -19.89
CA GLY A 183 13.00 -11.19 -20.14
C GLY A 183 14.22 -11.16 -19.23
N ALA A 184 14.26 -10.30 -18.21
CA ALA A 184 15.34 -10.32 -17.23
C ALA A 184 15.36 -11.65 -16.45
N GLN A 185 16.54 -12.24 -16.31
CA GLN A 185 16.72 -13.39 -15.40
C GLN A 185 16.71 -12.86 -13.96
N VAL A 186 16.04 -13.59 -13.06
CA VAL A 186 16.04 -13.27 -11.63
C VAL A 186 17.44 -13.53 -11.07
N PRO A 187 18.15 -12.53 -10.55
CA PRO A 187 19.42 -12.76 -9.87
C PRO A 187 19.24 -13.70 -8.67
N GLU A 188 20.24 -14.54 -8.40
CA GLU A 188 20.17 -15.51 -7.28
C GLU A 188 19.86 -14.84 -5.94
N ALA A 189 20.49 -13.70 -5.66
CA ALA A 189 20.28 -12.93 -4.42
C ALA A 189 18.83 -12.43 -4.28
N LEU A 190 18.21 -11.98 -5.38
CA LEU A 190 16.79 -11.64 -5.38
C LEU A 190 15.90 -12.87 -5.12
N GLY A 191 16.25 -14.03 -5.69
CA GLY A 191 15.58 -15.29 -5.41
C GLY A 191 15.66 -15.68 -3.92
N ILE A 192 16.77 -15.41 -3.24
CA ILE A 192 16.93 -15.60 -1.79
C ILE A 192 15.98 -14.63 -1.04
N ALA A 193 15.99 -13.37 -1.39
CA ALA A 193 15.11 -12.37 -0.76
C ALA A 193 13.62 -12.72 -0.90
N MET A 194 13.18 -13.17 -2.07
CA MET A 194 11.80 -13.61 -2.30
C MET A 194 11.42 -14.82 -1.43
N ARG A 195 12.31 -15.81 -1.28
CA ARG A 195 12.07 -16.96 -0.41
C ARG A 195 12.02 -16.56 1.06
N ALA A 196 12.90 -15.64 1.49
CA ALA A 196 12.89 -15.09 2.84
C ALA A 196 11.56 -14.38 3.12
N ALA A 197 11.13 -13.49 2.22
CA ALA A 197 9.84 -12.80 2.34
C ALA A 197 8.64 -13.76 2.47
N ALA A 198 8.64 -14.84 1.68
CA ALA A 198 7.60 -15.85 1.73
C ALA A 198 7.59 -16.68 3.03
N ALA A 199 8.73 -16.74 3.73
CA ALA A 199 8.93 -17.54 4.94
C ALA A 199 8.81 -16.73 6.24
N MET A 200 8.67 -15.40 6.18
CA MET A 200 8.52 -14.54 7.35
C MET A 200 7.32 -14.94 8.23
N ASP A 201 7.51 -14.96 9.54
CA ASP A 201 6.40 -15.09 10.49
C ASP A 201 5.61 -13.78 10.57
N ARG A 202 4.48 -13.75 9.89
CA ARG A 202 3.61 -12.58 9.77
C ARG A 202 2.98 -12.17 11.10
N ALA A 203 2.69 -13.15 11.97
CA ALA A 203 2.13 -12.88 13.29
C ALA A 203 3.15 -12.18 14.19
N ALA A 204 4.43 -12.58 14.10
CA ALA A 204 5.50 -11.89 14.81
C ALA A 204 5.71 -10.45 14.29
N LEU A 205 5.62 -10.22 12.97
CA LEU A 205 5.67 -8.86 12.41
C LEU A 205 4.52 -7.97 12.91
N VAL A 206 3.29 -8.52 12.94
CA VAL A 206 2.13 -7.77 13.46
C VAL A 206 2.29 -7.47 14.94
N ARG A 207 2.83 -8.41 15.74
CA ARG A 207 3.16 -8.13 17.16
C ARG A 207 4.19 -7.01 17.27
N ALA A 208 5.24 -7.01 16.45
CA ALA A 208 6.26 -5.96 16.46
C ALA A 208 5.66 -4.56 16.21
N ALA A 209 4.80 -4.42 15.21
CA ALA A 209 4.10 -3.16 14.94
C ALA A 209 3.16 -2.76 16.09
N LEU A 210 2.43 -3.73 16.66
CA LEU A 210 1.48 -3.48 17.75
C LEU A 210 2.14 -3.04 19.06
N HIS A 211 3.42 -3.35 19.28
CA HIS A 211 4.15 -2.89 20.47
C HIS A 211 4.21 -1.37 20.57
N PHE A 212 4.27 -0.67 19.45
CA PHE A 212 4.28 0.79 19.43
C PHE A 212 2.90 1.42 19.70
N ASP A 213 1.82 0.64 19.77
CA ASP A 213 0.49 1.13 20.18
C ASP A 213 0.42 1.55 21.67
N THR A 214 1.51 1.44 22.42
CA THR A 214 1.63 2.00 23.76
C THR A 214 1.70 3.52 23.67
N ALA A 215 0.67 4.21 24.13
CA ALA A 215 0.64 5.68 24.10
C ALA A 215 1.73 6.25 25.02
N LEU A 216 2.58 7.09 24.45
CA LEU A 216 3.47 7.92 25.24
C LEU A 216 2.70 9.14 25.74
N ASP A 217 2.68 9.33 27.07
CA ASP A 217 2.07 10.49 27.73
C ASP A 217 3.21 11.41 28.19
N VAL A 218 3.68 12.25 27.26
CA VAL A 218 4.82 13.15 27.50
C VAL A 218 4.36 14.32 28.34
N LYS A 219 5.02 14.51 29.47
CA LYS A 219 4.70 15.54 30.47
C LYS A 219 5.97 16.14 31.06
N GLY A 220 5.84 17.27 31.71
CA GLY A 220 6.89 17.88 32.52
C GLY A 220 7.49 19.13 31.89
N ASP A 221 8.26 19.82 32.72
CA ASP A 221 9.04 20.99 32.31
C ASP A 221 10.47 20.53 31.94
N TRP A 222 10.65 20.13 30.72
CA TRP A 222 11.93 19.64 30.19
C TRP A 222 13.08 20.66 30.30
N LYS A 223 12.75 21.97 30.39
CA LYS A 223 13.72 23.05 30.61
C LYS A 223 14.31 23.06 32.02
N SER A 224 13.65 22.39 32.98
CA SER A 224 14.10 22.32 34.36
C SER A 224 15.18 21.26 34.61
N PHE A 225 15.43 20.37 33.66
CA PHE A 225 16.46 19.35 33.81
C PHE A 225 17.84 19.87 33.41
N GLU A 226 18.84 19.59 34.22
CA GLU A 226 20.24 19.84 33.90
C GLU A 226 20.80 18.68 33.05
N GLY A 227 21.52 19.02 32.00
CA GLY A 227 22.14 18.02 31.13
C GLY A 227 23.34 17.34 31.80
N GLU A 228 23.55 16.07 31.45
CA GLU A 228 24.72 15.30 31.81
C GLU A 228 25.83 15.43 30.77
N PRO A 229 27.11 15.28 31.14
CA PRO A 229 28.18 15.24 30.17
C PRO A 229 28.00 14.09 29.17
N LEU A 230 28.14 14.39 27.88
CA LEU A 230 28.03 13.38 26.83
C LEU A 230 29.18 12.34 26.98
N PRO A 231 28.88 11.03 26.95
CA PRO A 231 29.93 9.99 26.90
C PRO A 231 30.90 10.17 25.75
N GLU A 232 32.18 9.84 25.98
CA GLU A 232 33.27 10.04 25.00
C GLU A 232 32.98 9.27 23.68
N GLU A 233 32.33 8.12 23.77
CA GLU A 233 31.94 7.27 22.64
C GLU A 233 30.91 7.95 21.71
N LEU A 234 30.16 8.89 22.22
CA LEU A 234 29.20 9.71 21.46
C LEU A 234 29.79 11.05 21.01
N ALA A 235 31.06 11.31 21.31
CA ALA A 235 31.68 12.54 20.86
C ALA A 235 31.59 12.69 19.32
N GLY A 236 31.00 13.80 18.86
CA GLY A 236 30.70 14.07 17.46
C GLY A 236 29.56 13.25 16.85
N ALA A 237 28.86 12.42 17.65
CA ALA A 237 27.62 11.79 17.24
C ALA A 237 26.39 12.63 17.64
N VAL A 238 26.54 13.45 18.65
CA VAL A 238 25.52 14.41 19.07
C VAL A 238 26.17 15.77 19.17
N ASP A 239 25.52 16.80 18.62
CA ASP A 239 25.83 18.21 18.79
C ASP A 239 24.59 18.91 19.28
N GLY A 240 24.70 19.72 20.32
CA GLY A 240 23.57 20.35 21.02
C GLY A 240 23.40 19.88 22.46
N PRO A 241 22.36 20.38 23.17
CA PRO A 241 22.11 20.03 24.55
C PRO A 241 21.62 18.57 24.70
N VAL A 242 22.18 17.83 25.66
CA VAL A 242 21.78 16.46 26.00
C VAL A 242 21.41 16.39 27.47
N LEU A 243 20.26 15.82 27.79
CA LEU A 243 19.84 15.59 29.17
C LEU A 243 20.49 14.35 29.75
N THR A 244 20.48 13.24 29.03
CA THR A 244 21.19 12.01 29.42
C THR A 244 21.44 11.10 28.20
N ALA A 245 22.41 10.21 28.32
CA ALA A 245 22.66 9.18 27.33
C ALA A 245 23.07 7.87 28.04
N GLN A 246 22.48 6.75 27.61
CA GLN A 246 22.72 5.45 28.21
C GLN A 246 22.97 4.39 27.13
N GLN A 247 23.98 3.53 27.35
CA GLN A 247 24.17 2.34 26.55
C GLN A 247 23.26 1.21 27.05
N VAL A 248 22.28 0.83 26.21
CA VAL A 248 21.33 -0.25 26.50
C VAL A 248 21.88 -1.55 25.89
N PRO A 249 21.99 -2.66 26.66
CA PRO A 249 22.44 -3.93 26.13
C PRO A 249 21.63 -4.38 24.91
N GLU A 250 22.32 -4.92 23.90
CA GLU A 250 21.76 -5.39 22.62
C GLU A 250 21.14 -4.34 21.70
N LEU A 251 20.80 -3.14 22.17
CA LEU A 251 20.29 -2.04 21.33
C LEU A 251 21.41 -1.08 20.90
N GLY A 252 22.18 -0.58 21.84
CA GLY A 252 23.18 0.46 21.63
C GLY A 252 22.91 1.72 22.44
N TRP A 253 23.35 2.87 21.93
CA TRP A 253 23.15 4.14 22.62
C TRP A 253 21.72 4.65 22.49
N VAL A 254 21.14 5.03 23.61
CA VAL A 254 19.87 5.73 23.75
C VAL A 254 20.15 7.11 24.28
N VAL A 255 19.66 8.14 23.62
CA VAL A 255 19.92 9.55 23.93
C VAL A 255 18.62 10.26 24.22
N VAL A 256 18.61 11.08 25.25
CA VAL A 256 17.55 12.06 25.53
C VAL A 256 18.12 13.45 25.31
N GLY A 257 17.61 14.12 24.27
CA GLY A 257 17.98 15.49 23.93
C GLY A 257 17.51 16.54 24.93
N GLY A 258 17.99 17.75 24.77
CA GLY A 258 17.52 18.92 25.50
C GLY A 258 16.46 19.69 24.70
N VAL A 259 16.05 20.82 25.19
CA VAL A 259 15.02 21.67 24.54
C VAL A 259 15.59 22.67 23.54
N GLY A 260 16.70 22.42 22.92
CA GLY A 260 17.32 23.29 21.94
C GLY A 260 17.79 22.48 20.74
N ASP A 261 18.09 23.17 19.67
CA ASP A 261 18.44 22.54 18.39
C ASP A 261 19.61 21.55 18.54
N ASN A 262 19.37 20.31 18.15
CA ASN A 262 20.33 19.22 18.23
C ASN A 262 20.68 18.67 16.83
N ARG A 263 21.81 17.98 16.76
CA ARG A 263 22.17 17.15 15.62
C ARG A 263 22.52 15.76 16.09
N TYR A 264 21.90 14.73 15.49
CA TYR A 264 22.07 13.32 15.83
C TYR A 264 22.61 12.51 14.65
N ASP A 265 23.74 11.82 14.86
CA ASP A 265 24.26 10.80 13.92
C ASP A 265 23.58 9.45 14.19
N MET A 266 22.51 9.15 13.47
CA MET A 266 21.70 7.94 13.63
C MET A 266 22.43 6.66 13.24
N SER A 267 23.63 6.73 12.65
CA SER A 267 24.48 5.55 12.44
C SER A 267 25.07 5.00 13.75
N LYS A 268 25.18 5.81 14.78
CA LYS A 268 25.76 5.49 16.09
C LYS A 268 24.73 5.39 17.22
N ILE A 269 23.54 5.94 17.02
CA ILE A 269 22.50 6.02 18.04
C ILE A 269 21.38 5.06 17.68
N ALA A 270 20.94 4.25 18.64
CA ALA A 270 19.85 3.30 18.47
C ALA A 270 18.48 3.96 18.70
N ALA A 271 18.38 4.85 19.68
CA ALA A 271 17.15 5.57 19.93
C ALA A 271 17.39 6.99 20.43
N VAL A 272 16.51 7.91 20.03
CA VAL A 272 16.47 9.30 20.47
C VAL A 272 15.07 9.62 21.00
N PHE A 273 15.03 10.31 22.13
CA PHE A 273 13.88 11.08 22.58
C PHE A 273 14.28 12.54 22.61
N ASP A 274 13.66 13.38 21.77
CA ASP A 274 13.85 14.82 21.79
C ASP A 274 12.58 15.53 22.26
N PRO A 275 12.68 16.36 23.32
CA PRO A 275 11.51 17.06 23.84
C PRO A 275 11.16 18.34 23.07
N ALA A 276 12.11 18.98 22.39
CA ALA A 276 11.89 20.18 21.58
C ALA A 276 13.19 20.70 20.99
N GLY A 277 13.14 21.26 19.83
CA GLY A 277 14.24 21.89 19.11
C GLY A 277 13.86 21.95 17.64
N ASN A 278 14.69 22.58 16.80
CA ASN A 278 14.65 22.34 15.35
C ASN A 278 15.85 21.47 15.03
N ASP A 279 15.60 20.17 15.01
CA ASP A 279 16.64 19.17 15.11
C ASP A 279 17.07 18.61 13.75
N ARG A 280 18.22 18.00 13.75
CA ARG A 280 18.75 17.35 12.57
C ARG A 280 19.14 15.91 12.85
N TYR A 281 18.51 14.99 12.18
CA TYR A 281 18.77 13.56 12.23
C TYR A 281 19.50 13.11 10.97
N ASP A 282 20.80 12.83 11.08
CA ASP A 282 21.63 12.35 9.97
C ASP A 282 21.60 10.83 9.89
N TRP A 283 20.91 10.28 8.91
CA TRP A 283 20.78 8.85 8.66
C TRP A 283 21.91 8.35 7.75
N GLY A 284 23.02 7.94 8.36
CA GLY A 284 24.21 7.48 7.66
C GLY A 284 24.15 6.03 7.18
N ALA A 285 25.25 5.56 6.57
CA ALA A 285 25.39 4.18 6.13
C ALA A 285 25.47 3.20 7.32
N GLY A 286 24.87 2.02 7.19
CA GLY A 286 24.94 0.95 8.19
C GLY A 286 23.61 0.67 8.88
N SER A 287 22.59 0.43 8.14
CA SER A 287 21.19 0.49 8.58
C SER A 287 20.47 -0.86 8.64
N VAL A 288 21.21 -1.95 8.76
CA VAL A 288 20.63 -3.22 9.20
C VAL A 288 20.62 -3.23 10.72
N GLY A 289 19.46 -3.01 11.33
CA GLY A 289 19.33 -2.91 12.77
C GLY A 289 18.05 -2.20 13.16
N SER A 290 17.90 -1.98 14.46
CA SER A 290 16.71 -1.33 14.98
C SER A 290 16.99 0.11 15.41
N ARG A 291 16.06 1.02 15.11
CA ARG A 291 16.13 2.45 15.42
C ARG A 291 14.76 2.96 15.87
N LEU A 292 14.78 3.93 16.78
CA LEU A 292 13.58 4.62 17.24
C LEU A 292 13.89 6.11 17.44
N VAL A 293 13.07 6.97 16.88
CA VAL A 293 13.05 8.40 17.19
C VAL A 293 11.68 8.75 17.72
N VAL A 294 11.63 9.45 18.82
CA VAL A 294 10.45 10.13 19.33
C VAL A 294 10.82 11.59 19.42
N ASP A 295 10.26 12.41 18.57
CA ASP A 295 10.36 13.87 18.60
C ASP A 295 9.04 14.48 19.07
N VAL A 296 9.12 15.50 19.90
CA VAL A 296 7.91 16.07 20.51
C VAL A 296 7.54 17.41 19.87
N ALA A 297 8.51 18.18 19.40
CA ALA A 297 8.21 19.46 18.77
C ALA A 297 9.45 20.11 18.13
N GLY A 298 9.30 20.56 16.92
CA GLY A 298 10.32 21.31 16.20
C GLY A 298 9.98 21.38 14.72
N ASP A 299 10.70 22.20 13.96
CA ASP A 299 10.72 22.08 12.50
C ASP A 299 11.99 21.30 12.14
N ASP A 300 11.84 19.96 11.98
CA ASP A 300 12.96 19.04 11.99
C ASP A 300 13.45 18.58 10.61
N ARG A 301 14.61 17.97 10.58
CA ARG A 301 15.20 17.46 9.33
C ARG A 301 15.76 16.07 9.52
N HIS A 302 15.12 15.12 8.91
CA HIS A 302 15.57 13.74 8.81
C HIS A 302 16.17 13.50 7.42
N GLU A 303 17.49 13.43 7.33
CA GLU A 303 18.16 13.37 6.03
C GLU A 303 19.10 12.17 5.93
N ALA A 304 19.02 11.42 4.82
CA ALA A 304 20.02 10.41 4.52
C ALA A 304 21.34 11.07 4.11
N SER A 305 22.43 10.73 4.80
CA SER A 305 23.75 11.31 4.57
C SER A 305 24.77 10.27 4.08
N GLY A 306 25.70 10.70 3.21
CA GLY A 306 26.78 9.86 2.69
C GLY A 306 26.45 9.13 1.38
N GLU A 307 27.29 8.14 1.00
CA GLU A 307 27.07 7.34 -0.22
C GLU A 307 25.86 6.41 -0.04
N ALA A 308 24.71 6.77 -0.60
CA ALA A 308 23.46 6.04 -0.74
C ALA A 308 23.26 4.88 0.29
N PRO A 309 22.95 5.18 1.55
CA PRO A 309 22.68 4.13 2.53
C PRO A 309 21.49 3.28 2.05
N LEU A 310 21.46 2.01 2.46
CA LEU A 310 20.33 1.14 2.11
C LEU A 310 19.04 1.65 2.74
N CYS A 311 19.11 2.11 3.99
CA CYS A 311 17.96 2.67 4.71
C CYS A 311 18.16 4.15 5.02
N GLY A 312 17.07 4.91 4.94
CA GLY A 312 16.96 6.29 5.36
C GLY A 312 16.00 6.44 6.55
N PRO A 313 15.50 7.66 6.78
CA PRO A 313 14.57 7.97 7.87
C PRO A 313 13.38 7.00 7.93
N GLY A 314 13.09 6.43 9.09
CA GLY A 314 11.97 5.49 9.28
C GLY A 314 12.08 4.17 8.51
N GLY A 315 13.15 3.94 7.76
CA GLY A 315 13.33 2.76 6.92
C GLY A 315 13.97 1.58 7.64
N ALA A 316 13.42 0.37 7.48
CA ALA A 316 13.88 -0.85 8.12
C ALA A 316 14.35 -1.92 7.14
N ALA A 317 15.55 -2.47 7.35
CA ALA A 317 16.03 -3.66 6.67
C ALA A 317 16.39 -4.75 7.70
N CYS A 318 15.67 -5.86 7.69
CA CYS A 318 15.86 -6.98 8.63
C CYS A 318 15.83 -6.55 10.11
N GLY A 319 15.07 -5.53 10.45
CA GLY A 319 14.99 -4.94 11.78
C GLY A 319 13.72 -4.11 11.96
N VAL A 320 13.73 -3.22 12.93
CA VAL A 320 12.66 -2.27 13.25
C VAL A 320 13.18 -0.86 13.10
N CYS A 321 12.47 0.02 12.40
CA CYS A 321 12.76 1.44 12.41
C CYS A 321 11.47 2.22 12.56
N VAL A 322 11.40 3.04 13.60
CA VAL A 322 10.21 3.86 13.89
C VAL A 322 10.62 5.30 14.11
N ILE A 323 9.86 6.21 13.53
CA ILE A 323 9.83 7.63 13.87
C ILE A 323 8.41 7.93 14.34
N ASP A 324 8.26 8.56 15.49
CA ASP A 324 7.00 9.08 16.04
C ASP A 324 7.21 10.56 16.33
N ASP A 325 6.82 11.41 15.39
CA ASP A 325 6.92 12.86 15.45
C ASP A 325 5.58 13.45 15.89
N PHE A 326 5.63 14.42 16.78
CA PHE A 326 4.41 14.95 17.37
C PHE A 326 3.99 16.29 16.77
N ALA A 327 4.93 17.11 16.32
CA ALA A 327 4.57 18.40 15.73
C ALA A 327 5.79 19.14 15.13
N GLY A 328 5.60 19.68 13.97
CA GLY A 328 6.56 20.52 13.28
C GLY A 328 6.15 20.73 11.84
N ASN A 329 6.94 21.50 11.07
CA ASN A 329 6.87 21.43 9.61
C ASN A 329 8.17 20.78 9.14
N ASP A 330 8.11 19.47 8.94
CA ASP A 330 9.27 18.64 8.93
C ASP A 330 9.73 18.26 7.51
N ARG A 331 10.96 17.84 7.42
CA ARG A 331 11.50 17.35 6.17
C ARG A 331 12.15 16.00 6.34
N TYR A 332 11.58 15.02 5.69
CA TYR A 332 12.05 13.65 5.66
C TYR A 332 12.62 13.35 4.26
N ALA A 333 13.94 13.15 4.16
CA ALA A 333 14.60 12.89 2.88
C ALA A 333 15.44 11.61 2.91
N GLY A 334 15.09 10.65 2.05
CA GLY A 334 15.79 9.38 1.94
C GLY A 334 15.88 8.86 0.50
N SER A 335 16.90 8.08 0.17
CA SER A 335 17.06 7.56 -1.19
C SER A 335 16.29 6.25 -1.39
N ARG A 336 16.54 5.24 -0.57
CA ARG A 336 15.89 3.92 -0.64
C ARG A 336 15.54 3.43 0.75
N VAL A 337 14.56 2.53 0.84
CA VAL A 337 14.06 1.97 2.11
C VAL A 337 13.98 3.05 3.18
N ALA A 338 13.10 4.02 2.96
CA ALA A 338 12.98 5.21 3.80
C ALA A 338 11.51 5.58 4.01
N LEU A 339 11.25 6.54 4.88
CA LEU A 339 9.91 7.09 5.08
C LEU A 339 8.90 6.00 5.45
N GLY A 340 9.18 5.25 6.51
CA GLY A 340 8.32 4.16 6.97
C GLY A 340 8.38 2.89 6.13
N ALA A 341 9.34 2.74 5.20
CA ALA A 341 9.43 1.53 4.38
C ALA A 341 10.13 0.37 5.07
N ALA A 342 9.83 -0.87 4.64
CA ALA A 342 10.43 -2.06 5.21
C ALA A 342 10.84 -3.11 4.17
N VAL A 343 12.02 -3.69 4.38
CA VAL A 343 12.48 -4.90 3.71
C VAL A 343 12.78 -5.97 4.76
N LEU A 344 11.95 -7.03 4.80
CA LEU A 344 12.08 -8.12 5.77
C LEU A 344 12.10 -7.62 7.24
N GLY A 345 11.24 -6.65 7.56
CA GLY A 345 11.22 -6.02 8.87
C GLY A 345 9.95 -5.19 9.11
N VAL A 346 10.03 -4.22 10.01
CA VAL A 346 8.95 -3.28 10.31
C VAL A 346 9.50 -1.86 10.27
N GLY A 347 9.03 -1.05 9.31
CA GLY A 347 9.32 0.37 9.17
C GLY A 347 8.04 1.18 9.36
N ILE A 348 8.05 2.14 10.27
CA ILE A 348 6.88 2.99 10.52
C ILE A 348 7.37 4.42 10.75
N LEU A 349 6.78 5.36 10.03
CA LEU A 349 6.89 6.78 10.30
C LEU A 349 5.48 7.27 10.63
N VAL A 350 5.32 7.89 11.77
CA VAL A 350 4.09 8.60 12.17
C VAL A 350 4.47 10.05 12.35
N ASP A 351 3.86 10.91 11.57
CA ASP A 351 3.82 12.35 11.77
C ASP A 351 2.43 12.74 12.28
N ARG A 352 2.38 13.63 13.24
CA ARG A 352 1.11 13.94 13.88
C ARG A 352 0.57 15.30 13.51
N ALA A 353 1.42 16.23 13.08
CA ALA A 353 0.96 17.56 12.68
C ALA A 353 2.08 18.40 12.07
N GLY A 354 1.82 18.98 10.94
CA GLY A 354 2.70 19.91 10.25
C GLY A 354 2.33 20.06 8.79
N ASP A 355 2.94 20.99 8.08
CA ASP A 355 2.95 20.98 6.62
C ASP A 355 4.29 20.38 6.17
N ASP A 356 4.29 19.08 5.84
CA ASP A 356 5.50 18.28 5.79
C ASP A 356 6.00 17.95 4.38
N ARG A 357 7.24 17.46 4.30
CA ARG A 357 7.84 17.07 3.03
C ARG A 357 8.50 15.71 3.11
N TYR A 358 7.94 14.77 2.38
CA TYR A 358 8.42 13.40 2.26
C TYR A 358 9.07 13.19 0.89
N GLU A 359 10.41 13.15 0.86
CA GLU A 359 11.20 13.08 -0.38
C GLU A 359 11.98 11.76 -0.43
N GLY A 360 11.61 10.86 -1.35
CA GLY A 360 12.25 9.57 -1.51
C GLY A 360 12.59 9.25 -2.96
N SER A 361 13.35 8.18 -3.22
CA SER A 361 13.49 7.69 -4.59
C SER A 361 12.74 6.39 -4.82
N ALA A 362 13.15 5.28 -4.25
CA ALA A 362 12.48 4.00 -4.45
C ALA A 362 12.37 3.20 -3.15
N TRP A 363 11.32 2.37 -3.04
CA TRP A 363 11.03 1.63 -1.82
C TRP A 363 10.94 2.56 -0.61
N CYS A 364 10.09 3.58 -0.70
CA CYS A 364 9.90 4.58 0.33
C CYS A 364 8.42 4.86 0.59
N SER A 365 8.12 5.78 1.51
CA SER A 365 6.77 6.22 1.86
C SER A 365 5.82 5.03 2.12
N GLY A 366 6.12 4.26 3.16
CA GLY A 366 5.32 3.12 3.60
C GLY A 366 5.42 1.87 2.72
N ALA A 367 6.38 1.77 1.79
CA ALA A 367 6.53 0.56 0.95
C ALA A 367 7.01 -0.67 1.75
N ALA A 368 6.67 -1.89 1.28
CA ALA A 368 7.06 -3.11 1.98
C ALA A 368 7.48 -4.25 1.04
N PHE A 369 8.58 -4.95 1.37
CA PHE A 369 9.00 -6.20 0.78
C PHE A 369 9.20 -7.25 1.89
N GLY A 370 8.29 -8.21 2.03
CA GLY A 370 8.35 -9.27 3.05
C GLY A 370 8.23 -8.76 4.48
N GLY A 371 7.66 -7.58 4.69
CA GLY A 371 7.55 -6.93 6.00
C GLY A 371 6.30 -6.07 6.12
N ILE A 372 6.31 -5.18 7.09
CA ILE A 372 5.28 -4.14 7.28
C ILE A 372 5.96 -2.79 7.10
N GLY A 373 5.50 -2.01 6.10
CA GLY A 373 5.89 -0.62 5.91
C GLY A 373 4.68 0.29 6.09
N ALA A 374 4.87 1.39 6.81
CA ALA A 374 3.82 2.38 6.98
C ALA A 374 4.38 3.81 7.10
N LEU A 375 3.78 4.74 6.37
CA LEU A 375 3.84 6.17 6.63
C LEU A 375 2.43 6.59 7.03
N VAL A 376 2.31 7.28 8.14
CA VAL A 376 1.05 7.80 8.66
C VAL A 376 1.24 9.27 8.95
N ASP A 377 0.53 10.11 8.22
CA ASP A 377 0.38 11.53 8.48
C ASP A 377 -1.00 11.79 9.10
N LEU A 378 -1.08 12.63 10.11
CA LEU A 378 -2.35 12.88 10.78
C LEU A 378 -2.92 14.27 10.51
N ALA A 379 -2.12 15.22 10.08
CA ALA A 379 -2.62 16.56 9.74
C ALA A 379 -1.54 17.44 9.10
N GLY A 380 -1.87 18.06 8.01
CA GLY A 380 -1.02 19.00 7.31
C GLY A 380 -1.49 19.24 5.89
N SER A 381 -0.72 20.00 5.13
CA SER A 381 -0.87 20.01 3.68
C SER A 381 0.47 19.65 3.08
N ASP A 382 0.59 18.38 2.67
CA ASP A 382 1.84 17.68 2.60
C ASP A 382 2.33 17.43 1.17
N LEU A 383 3.62 17.24 1.04
CA LEU A 383 4.23 16.89 -0.23
C LEU A 383 4.91 15.53 -0.16
N HIS A 384 4.31 14.53 -0.79
CA HIS A 384 4.88 13.20 -0.97
C HIS A 384 5.49 13.07 -2.37
N SER A 385 6.81 12.94 -2.48
CA SER A 385 7.49 12.78 -3.77
C SER A 385 8.41 11.57 -3.80
N ALA A 386 8.34 10.79 -4.89
CA ALA A 386 9.15 9.60 -5.07
C ALA A 386 9.39 9.26 -6.55
N ASP A 387 10.39 8.40 -6.81
CA ASP A 387 10.64 7.88 -8.15
C ASP A 387 9.77 6.66 -8.47
N GLY A 388 9.55 5.75 -7.51
CA GLY A 388 8.72 4.57 -7.70
C GLY A 388 8.86 3.52 -6.59
N PHE A 389 8.07 2.44 -6.65
CA PHE A 389 7.91 1.47 -5.57
C PHE A 389 7.67 2.15 -4.22
N SER A 390 6.71 3.06 -4.18
CA SER A 390 6.53 4.00 -3.07
C SER A 390 5.07 4.24 -2.74
N GLN A 391 4.82 5.13 -1.78
CA GLN A 391 3.47 5.60 -1.44
C GLN A 391 2.51 4.42 -1.24
N GLY A 392 2.84 3.54 -0.28
CA GLY A 392 2.07 2.36 0.03
C GLY A 392 2.23 1.22 -0.98
N CYS A 393 3.42 1.03 -1.61
CA CYS A 393 3.66 -0.08 -2.54
C CYS A 393 3.93 -1.41 -1.82
N GLY A 394 3.03 -2.38 -1.97
CA GLY A 394 3.14 -3.73 -1.41
C GLY A 394 3.86 -4.70 -2.35
N GLY A 395 5.16 -4.88 -2.18
CA GLY A 395 5.99 -5.88 -2.86
C GLY A 395 5.81 -7.30 -2.30
N PRO A 396 6.61 -8.29 -2.75
CA PRO A 396 6.44 -9.69 -2.39
C PRO A 396 6.23 -9.93 -0.91
N ALA A 397 5.07 -10.54 -0.58
CA ALA A 397 4.66 -10.89 0.79
C ALA A 397 4.66 -9.70 1.78
N GLY A 398 4.64 -8.45 1.29
CA GLY A 398 4.60 -7.23 2.10
C GLY A 398 3.18 -6.74 2.38
N ALA A 399 3.04 -5.98 3.47
CA ALA A 399 1.88 -5.15 3.78
C ALA A 399 2.35 -3.70 3.87
N ALA A 400 1.90 -2.86 2.96
CA ALA A 400 2.36 -1.50 2.75
C ALA A 400 1.20 -0.51 2.88
N LEU A 401 1.38 0.54 3.67
CA LEU A 401 0.38 1.55 3.94
C LEU A 401 1.01 2.95 3.85
N LEU A 402 0.37 3.85 3.10
CA LEU A 402 0.42 5.27 3.33
C LEU A 402 -0.97 5.68 3.80
N LEU A 403 -1.06 6.32 4.95
CA LEU A 403 -2.28 6.90 5.50
C LEU A 403 -2.06 8.39 5.70
N ASP A 404 -2.92 9.19 5.09
CA ASP A 404 -3.04 10.61 5.34
C ASP A 404 -4.42 10.90 5.94
N ALA A 405 -4.49 11.70 6.98
CA ALA A 405 -5.73 11.88 7.68
C ALA A 405 -6.41 13.23 7.41
N ALA A 406 -5.66 14.23 6.99
CA ALA A 406 -6.25 15.53 6.65
C ALA A 406 -5.24 16.48 6.03
N GLY A 407 -5.60 17.09 4.93
CA GLY A 407 -4.79 18.10 4.29
C GLY A 407 -5.32 18.47 2.92
N ASN A 408 -4.53 19.23 2.16
CA ASN A 408 -4.67 19.28 0.72
C ASN A 408 -3.33 18.85 0.15
N ASP A 409 -3.24 17.56 -0.18
CA ASP A 409 -1.98 16.88 -0.29
C ASP A 409 -1.55 16.67 -1.74
N ARG A 410 -0.26 16.47 -1.90
CA ARG A 410 0.25 16.20 -3.22
C ARG A 410 1.11 14.94 -3.24
N TYR A 411 0.61 13.92 -3.89
CA TYR A 411 1.27 12.65 -4.12
C TYR A 411 1.87 12.61 -5.53
N ARG A 412 3.19 12.59 -5.62
CA ARG A 412 3.91 12.58 -6.88
C ARG A 412 4.84 11.37 -6.98
N ALA A 413 4.65 10.54 -8.02
CA ALA A 413 5.45 9.36 -8.30
C ALA A 413 5.72 9.25 -9.82
N ASP A 414 6.58 10.14 -10.34
CA ASP A 414 6.88 10.27 -11.77
C ASP A 414 8.39 10.29 -12.05
N GLY A 415 9.16 9.60 -11.25
CA GLY A 415 10.61 9.67 -11.22
C GLY A 415 11.36 8.96 -12.35
N ALA A 416 12.57 8.48 -12.05
CA ALA A 416 13.59 8.11 -13.04
C ALA A 416 13.43 6.70 -13.65
N MET A 417 12.49 5.88 -13.18
CA MET A 417 12.33 4.52 -13.75
C MET A 417 11.70 4.58 -15.15
N PRO A 418 12.35 3.98 -16.16
CA PRO A 418 11.81 4.01 -17.52
C PRO A 418 10.49 3.23 -17.61
N SER A 419 9.62 3.63 -18.52
CA SER A 419 8.38 2.93 -18.84
C SER A 419 8.60 1.45 -19.09
N ALA A 420 7.75 0.60 -18.54
CA ALA A 420 7.74 -0.85 -18.80
C ALA A 420 7.33 -1.18 -20.25
N TYR A 421 6.86 -0.20 -21.00
CA TYR A 421 6.39 -0.32 -22.40
C TYR A 421 7.20 0.53 -23.39
N ASP A 422 8.38 0.99 -22.97
CA ASP A 422 9.24 1.87 -23.78
C ASP A 422 8.54 3.15 -24.25
N THR A 423 7.57 3.65 -23.49
CA THR A 423 6.85 4.89 -23.79
C THR A 423 7.72 6.09 -23.41
N PRO A 424 8.14 6.93 -24.36
CA PRO A 424 8.97 8.09 -24.05
C PRO A 424 8.27 9.04 -23.07
N THR A 425 9.04 9.64 -22.17
CA THR A 425 8.57 10.63 -21.17
C THR A 425 7.59 10.10 -20.11
N VAL A 426 7.39 8.79 -20.05
CA VAL A 426 6.57 8.13 -19.04
C VAL A 426 7.46 7.32 -18.12
N SER A 427 7.24 7.43 -16.83
CA SER A 427 7.91 6.62 -15.80
C SER A 427 7.08 5.39 -15.42
N CYS A 428 7.78 4.35 -14.98
CA CYS A 428 7.17 3.19 -14.33
C CYS A 428 7.14 3.46 -12.83
N SER A 429 5.97 3.63 -12.23
CA SER A 429 5.86 4.13 -10.84
C SER A 429 5.72 3.01 -9.81
N PHE A 430 4.84 2.06 -9.99
CA PHE A 430 4.46 1.10 -8.94
C PHE A 430 4.25 1.79 -7.59
N SER A 431 3.28 2.70 -7.53
CA SER A 431 3.08 3.60 -6.39
C SER A 431 1.60 3.87 -6.09
N GLN A 432 1.35 4.72 -5.11
CA GLN A 432 0.00 5.17 -4.75
C GLN A 432 -0.95 3.99 -4.52
N GLY A 433 -0.59 3.16 -3.51
CA GLY A 433 -1.35 1.97 -3.15
C GLY A 433 -1.21 0.80 -4.13
N CYS A 434 -0.06 0.66 -4.81
CA CYS A 434 0.16 -0.43 -5.76
C CYS A 434 0.52 -1.75 -5.06
N GLY A 435 -0.06 -2.86 -5.53
CA GLY A 435 0.42 -4.21 -5.22
C GLY A 435 1.34 -4.73 -6.32
N PHE A 436 2.51 -5.23 -5.97
CA PHE A 436 3.53 -5.66 -6.94
C PHE A 436 4.09 -7.06 -6.66
N GLY A 437 4.11 -7.92 -7.68
CA GLY A 437 4.74 -9.23 -7.64
C GLY A 437 5.64 -9.52 -8.84
N TYR A 438 6.48 -10.54 -8.71
CA TYR A 438 7.38 -10.98 -9.77
C TYR A 438 6.81 -12.17 -10.52
N ARG A 439 6.51 -12.02 -11.82
CA ARG A 439 5.94 -13.09 -12.66
C ARG A 439 6.78 -14.36 -12.71
N VAL A 440 8.05 -14.27 -12.38
CA VAL A 440 9.00 -15.38 -12.48
C VAL A 440 9.40 -16.00 -11.13
N GLY A 441 8.84 -15.55 -9.99
CA GLY A 441 9.34 -16.08 -8.73
C GLY A 441 8.55 -15.83 -7.46
N ALA A 442 7.75 -14.77 -7.35
CA ALA A 442 7.06 -14.46 -6.10
C ALA A 442 5.69 -13.78 -6.33
N PRO A 443 4.65 -14.19 -5.58
CA PRO A 443 3.43 -13.42 -5.50
C PRO A 443 3.73 -12.05 -4.88
N GLY A 444 2.91 -11.06 -5.23
CA GLY A 444 3.01 -9.73 -4.66
C GLY A 444 2.47 -9.62 -3.24
N GLY A 445 2.45 -8.39 -2.75
CA GLY A 445 1.90 -8.02 -1.46
C GLY A 445 0.53 -7.34 -1.57
N VAL A 446 0.19 -6.66 -0.49
CA VAL A 446 -0.94 -5.74 -0.42
C VAL A 446 -0.37 -4.33 -0.25
N GLY A 447 -0.70 -3.45 -1.19
CA GLY A 447 -0.38 -2.02 -1.12
C GLY A 447 -1.64 -1.20 -0.90
N ALA A 448 -1.55 -0.19 -0.05
CA ALA A 448 -2.64 0.75 0.17
C ALA A 448 -2.12 2.19 0.33
N LEU A 449 -2.80 3.12 -0.33
CA LEU A 449 -2.82 4.54 0.00
C LEU A 449 -4.23 4.86 0.47
N VAL A 450 -4.35 5.50 1.62
CA VAL A 450 -5.62 5.91 2.20
C VAL A 450 -5.51 7.37 2.55
N ASP A 451 -6.39 8.18 1.97
CA ASP A 451 -6.60 9.59 2.30
C ASP A 451 -7.97 9.76 2.94
N LEU A 452 -8.09 10.60 3.94
CA LEU A 452 -9.35 10.77 4.65
C LEU A 452 -10.06 12.08 4.35
N ALA A 453 -9.34 13.12 3.93
CA ALA A 453 -9.96 14.40 3.63
C ALA A 453 -8.99 15.41 3.02
N GLY A 454 -9.40 16.07 1.96
CA GLY A 454 -8.65 17.16 1.35
C GLY A 454 -9.08 17.42 -0.08
N ASP A 455 -8.60 18.51 -0.66
CA ASP A 455 -8.62 18.67 -2.13
C ASP A 455 -7.24 18.23 -2.66
N ASP A 456 -7.12 16.95 -3.10
CA ASP A 456 -5.83 16.29 -3.26
C ASP A 456 -5.37 16.13 -4.70
N ARG A 457 -4.09 15.81 -4.86
CA ARG A 457 -3.52 15.65 -6.18
C ARG A 457 -2.61 14.44 -6.29
N TYR A 458 -3.06 13.44 -7.03
CA TYR A 458 -2.36 12.19 -7.31
C TYR A 458 -1.73 12.21 -8.70
N GLU A 459 -0.41 12.25 -8.78
CA GLU A 459 0.34 12.30 -10.04
C GLU A 459 1.29 11.09 -10.14
N ALA A 460 1.08 10.22 -11.13
CA ALA A 460 1.91 9.04 -11.33
C ALA A 460 2.06 8.64 -12.80
N GLY A 461 3.07 7.82 -13.08
CA GLY A 461 3.28 7.18 -14.36
C GLY A 461 2.47 5.89 -14.53
N GLU A 462 3.17 4.77 -14.85
CA GLU A 462 2.55 3.47 -15.05
C GLU A 462 2.45 2.68 -13.73
N PHE A 463 1.38 1.88 -13.56
CA PHE A 463 1.11 1.01 -12.41
C PHE A 463 0.96 1.77 -11.09
N ALA A 464 -0.09 2.56 -10.98
CA ALA A 464 -0.32 3.39 -9.81
C ALA A 464 -1.81 3.51 -9.44
N GLN A 465 -2.10 4.26 -8.38
CA GLN A 465 -3.46 4.63 -7.98
C GLN A 465 -4.36 3.40 -7.79
N GLY A 466 -3.94 2.52 -6.85
CA GLY A 466 -4.67 1.30 -6.56
C GLY A 466 -4.47 0.18 -7.59
N CYS A 467 -3.32 0.14 -8.28
CA CYS A 467 -3.03 -0.89 -9.28
C CYS A 467 -2.54 -2.20 -8.66
N GLY A 468 -3.04 -3.35 -9.16
CA GLY A 468 -2.50 -4.66 -8.85
C GLY A 468 -1.69 -5.25 -10.00
N TYR A 469 -0.48 -5.77 -9.72
CA TYR A 469 0.37 -6.42 -10.69
C TYR A 469 0.95 -7.74 -10.17
N PHE A 470 0.57 -8.84 -10.79
CA PHE A 470 0.95 -10.23 -10.53
C PHE A 470 0.73 -10.71 -9.08
N LEU A 471 -0.37 -11.44 -8.89
CA LEU A 471 -0.74 -12.11 -7.63
C LEU A 471 -0.69 -11.17 -6.40
N SER A 472 -1.22 -9.96 -6.57
CA SER A 472 -1.19 -8.89 -5.57
C SER A 472 -2.55 -8.20 -5.44
N LEU A 473 -2.66 -7.31 -4.47
CA LEU A 473 -3.79 -6.39 -4.30
C LEU A 473 -3.26 -4.97 -4.11
N GLY A 474 -3.68 -4.05 -5.00
CA GLY A 474 -3.46 -2.62 -4.86
C GLY A 474 -4.75 -1.91 -4.46
N ILE A 475 -4.67 -0.93 -3.57
CA ILE A 475 -5.80 -0.15 -3.09
C ILE A 475 -5.40 1.31 -3.00
N LEU A 476 -6.16 2.20 -3.64
CA LEU A 476 -6.24 3.60 -3.30
C LEU A 476 -7.63 3.84 -2.74
N ARG A 477 -7.73 4.47 -1.58
CA ARG A 477 -8.98 4.86 -0.95
C ARG A 477 -8.89 6.31 -0.52
N ASP A 478 -9.78 7.12 -1.05
CA ASP A 478 -10.01 8.49 -0.68
C ASP A 478 -11.42 8.62 -0.09
N GLU A 479 -11.59 9.35 0.99
CA GLU A 479 -12.90 9.49 1.63
C GLU A 479 -13.61 10.78 1.22
N GLY A 480 -12.92 11.69 0.54
CA GLY A 480 -13.54 12.84 -0.08
C GLY A 480 -12.79 14.14 -0.05
N GLY A 481 -13.04 14.90 -1.05
CA GLY A 481 -12.42 16.15 -1.39
C GLY A 481 -12.83 16.55 -2.79
N ARG A 482 -12.03 17.35 -3.43
CA ARG A 482 -12.17 17.60 -4.85
C ARG A 482 -10.83 17.32 -5.52
N ASP A 483 -10.71 16.12 -6.06
CA ASP A 483 -9.44 15.50 -6.29
C ASP A 483 -9.04 15.43 -7.76
N LEU A 484 -7.74 15.38 -7.97
CA LEU A 484 -7.17 15.18 -9.30
C LEU A 484 -6.33 13.91 -9.35
N TYR A 485 -6.85 12.91 -10.03
CA TYR A 485 -6.16 11.65 -10.33
C TYR A 485 -5.55 11.72 -11.74
N TYR A 486 -4.24 11.90 -11.81
CA TYR A 486 -3.49 11.91 -13.05
C TYR A 486 -2.55 10.71 -13.11
N GLY A 487 -2.84 9.77 -14.01
CA GLY A 487 -2.04 8.57 -14.22
C GLY A 487 -1.79 8.30 -15.71
N ASN A 488 -0.84 7.41 -16.00
CA ASN A 488 -0.60 7.05 -17.39
C ASN A 488 -1.28 5.73 -17.75
N ARG A 489 -0.62 4.59 -17.52
CA ARG A 489 -1.10 3.25 -17.88
C ARG A 489 -1.22 2.38 -16.65
N TYR A 490 -2.25 1.54 -16.58
CA TYR A 490 -2.58 0.75 -15.40
C TYR A 490 -2.67 1.64 -14.15
N ALA A 491 -3.51 2.68 -14.24
CA ALA A 491 -3.78 3.60 -13.15
C ALA A 491 -5.28 3.69 -12.84
N GLN A 492 -5.62 4.15 -11.65
CA GLN A 492 -7.00 4.37 -11.19
C GLN A 492 -7.80 3.05 -11.06
N GLY A 493 -7.41 2.25 -10.05
CA GLY A 493 -8.09 1.00 -9.71
C GLY A 493 -7.98 -0.08 -10.77
N THR A 494 -6.79 -0.29 -11.34
CA THR A 494 -6.56 -1.24 -12.45
C THR A 494 -5.83 -2.51 -12.00
N ALA A 495 -5.83 -3.53 -12.84
CA ALA A 495 -5.06 -4.73 -12.55
C ALA A 495 -4.56 -5.44 -13.81
N ALA A 496 -3.39 -6.07 -13.69
CA ALA A 496 -2.81 -6.88 -14.74
C ALA A 496 -2.14 -8.16 -14.18
N HIS A 497 -2.22 -9.25 -14.99
CA HIS A 497 -1.50 -10.49 -14.72
C HIS A 497 -1.87 -11.14 -13.38
N GLN A 498 -3.09 -11.68 -13.30
CA GLN A 498 -3.59 -12.42 -12.15
C GLN A 498 -3.53 -11.63 -10.83
N ALA A 499 -3.94 -10.37 -10.85
CA ALA A 499 -3.91 -9.49 -9.68
C ALA A 499 -5.26 -8.77 -9.47
N PHE A 500 -5.34 -7.99 -8.41
CA PHE A 500 -6.52 -7.19 -8.07
C PHE A 500 -6.13 -5.75 -7.81
N GLY A 501 -6.95 -4.80 -8.31
CA GLY A 501 -6.76 -3.36 -8.10
C GLY A 501 -8.08 -2.68 -7.77
N ALA A 502 -8.04 -1.74 -6.84
CA ALA A 502 -9.20 -0.97 -6.41
C ALA A 502 -8.86 0.50 -6.19
N LEU A 503 -9.71 1.38 -6.70
CA LEU A 503 -9.82 2.77 -6.28
C LEU A 503 -11.23 2.95 -5.70
N LEU A 504 -11.31 3.45 -4.48
CA LEU A 504 -12.55 3.73 -3.77
C LEU A 504 -12.59 5.21 -3.42
N GLU A 505 -13.51 5.93 -4.03
CA GLU A 505 -13.74 7.35 -3.79
C GLU A 505 -14.99 7.56 -2.96
N GLY A 506 -14.93 8.49 -2.03
CA GLY A 506 -16.02 8.80 -1.11
C GLY A 506 -16.96 9.87 -1.57
N ALA A 507 -16.45 11.06 -1.92
CA ALA A 507 -17.25 12.17 -2.39
C ALA A 507 -16.39 13.34 -2.86
N GLY A 508 -16.79 13.99 -3.94
CA GLY A 508 -16.14 15.19 -4.47
C GLY A 508 -16.53 15.44 -5.91
N ASP A 509 -16.20 16.61 -6.44
CA ASP A 509 -16.32 16.85 -7.89
C ASP A 509 -14.95 16.58 -8.55
N ASP A 510 -14.68 15.31 -8.89
CA ASP A 510 -13.34 14.82 -9.17
C ASP A 510 -12.95 14.81 -10.64
N ILE A 511 -11.63 14.72 -10.87
CA ILE A 511 -11.07 14.60 -12.21
C ILE A 511 -10.18 13.36 -12.29
N TYR A 512 -10.64 12.36 -13.03
CA TYR A 512 -9.90 11.16 -13.35
C TYR A 512 -9.31 11.26 -14.75
N TRP A 513 -7.99 11.27 -14.87
CA TRP A 513 -7.33 11.34 -16.16
C TRP A 513 -6.28 10.23 -16.31
N SER A 514 -6.59 9.23 -17.14
CA SER A 514 -5.68 8.17 -17.54
C SER A 514 -5.22 8.38 -19.00
N MET A 515 -3.92 8.58 -19.20
CA MET A 515 -3.37 9.01 -20.49
C MET A 515 -3.38 7.92 -21.57
N THR A 516 -3.20 6.66 -21.18
CA THR A 516 -3.16 5.52 -22.12
C THR A 516 -3.89 4.32 -21.52
N ALA A 517 -4.12 3.27 -22.34
CA ALA A 517 -4.71 2.01 -21.88
C ALA A 517 -3.75 1.26 -20.91
N ALA A 518 -4.21 0.63 -19.84
CA ALA A 518 -5.55 0.53 -19.30
C ALA A 518 -5.74 1.56 -18.19
N GLY A 519 -6.99 2.00 -17.92
CA GLY A 519 -7.28 2.96 -16.87
C GLY A 519 -8.68 2.80 -16.29
N GLN A 520 -8.94 3.42 -15.14
CA GLN A 520 -10.28 3.61 -14.58
C GLN A 520 -11.08 2.30 -14.43
N GLY A 521 -10.65 1.44 -13.50
CA GLY A 521 -11.32 0.18 -13.21
C GLY A 521 -11.15 -0.89 -14.28
N ALA A 522 -10.10 -0.80 -15.12
CA ALA A 522 -9.88 -1.78 -16.19
C ALA A 522 -8.93 -2.91 -15.82
N ALA A 523 -9.18 -4.11 -16.36
CA ALA A 523 -8.42 -5.32 -16.04
C ALA A 523 -7.93 -6.07 -17.27
N TRP A 524 -6.74 -6.69 -17.14
CA TRP A 524 -6.08 -7.44 -18.20
C TRP A 524 -5.45 -8.75 -17.68
N ASP A 525 -5.67 -9.88 -18.39
CA ASP A 525 -5.00 -11.17 -18.17
C ASP A 525 -5.31 -11.81 -16.81
N MET A 526 -6.52 -12.38 -16.70
CA MET A 526 -7.05 -13.04 -15.50
C MET A 526 -6.96 -12.17 -14.22
N ALA A 527 -7.18 -10.87 -14.36
CA ALA A 527 -7.12 -9.89 -13.29
C ALA A 527 -8.51 -9.32 -12.97
N GLY A 528 -8.68 -8.80 -11.76
CA GLY A 528 -9.88 -8.12 -11.31
C GLY A 528 -9.60 -6.66 -10.93
N ALA A 529 -10.43 -5.73 -11.39
CA ALA A 529 -10.23 -4.29 -11.17
C ALA A 529 -11.55 -3.56 -10.92
N VAL A 530 -11.51 -2.58 -10.01
CA VAL A 530 -12.66 -1.72 -9.75
C VAL A 530 -12.24 -0.28 -9.50
N LEU A 531 -13.04 0.66 -10.02
CA LEU A 531 -13.14 2.03 -9.55
C LEU A 531 -14.55 2.23 -9.07
N VAL A 532 -14.72 2.66 -7.83
CA VAL A 532 -16.03 3.01 -7.24
C VAL A 532 -15.97 4.43 -6.77
N ASP A 533 -16.82 5.26 -7.35
CA ASP A 533 -17.11 6.62 -6.92
C ASP A 533 -18.49 6.67 -6.26
N ARG A 534 -18.60 7.33 -5.13
CA ARG A 534 -19.87 7.35 -4.40
C ARG A 534 -20.70 8.61 -4.62
N ALA A 535 -20.06 9.75 -4.88
CA ALA A 535 -20.81 10.98 -5.09
C ALA A 535 -19.93 12.13 -5.57
N GLY A 536 -20.42 12.86 -6.58
CA GLY A 536 -19.80 14.05 -7.13
C GLY A 536 -20.28 14.32 -8.53
N ASP A 537 -19.98 15.49 -9.07
CA ASP A 537 -20.17 15.79 -10.51
C ASP A 537 -18.81 15.58 -11.22
N ASP A 538 -18.54 14.35 -11.68
CA ASP A 538 -17.20 13.88 -11.99
C ASP A 538 -16.80 13.93 -13.46
N ARG A 539 -15.51 13.90 -13.70
CA ARG A 539 -14.94 13.92 -15.06
C ARG A 539 -13.95 12.80 -15.28
N TYR A 540 -14.40 11.79 -16.03
CA TYR A 540 -13.59 10.63 -16.39
C TYR A 540 -13.03 10.81 -17.81
N ARG A 541 -11.70 10.86 -17.93
CA ARG A 541 -10.99 10.96 -19.21
C ARG A 541 -9.99 9.84 -19.35
N ALA A 542 -10.10 9.07 -20.42
CA ALA A 542 -9.22 7.93 -20.67
C ALA A 542 -9.04 7.65 -22.16
N ASP A 543 -8.02 6.86 -22.48
CA ASP A 543 -7.86 6.22 -23.79
C ASP A 543 -8.55 4.84 -23.80
N GLY A 544 -8.23 3.96 -24.74
CA GLY A 544 -8.83 2.63 -24.88
C GLY A 544 -8.58 1.69 -23.68
N LEU A 545 -9.37 0.63 -23.59
CA LEU A 545 -9.38 -0.33 -22.48
C LEU A 545 -9.47 0.36 -21.12
N SER A 546 -10.51 1.13 -20.91
CA SER A 546 -10.70 1.97 -19.73
C SER A 546 -12.17 2.02 -19.32
N GLN A 547 -12.45 2.69 -18.20
CA GLN A 547 -13.80 2.90 -17.69
C GLN A 547 -14.58 1.57 -17.55
N GLY A 548 -14.03 0.67 -16.69
CA GLY A 548 -14.63 -0.61 -16.40
C GLY A 548 -14.43 -1.67 -17.48
N ALA A 549 -13.48 -1.49 -18.40
CA ALA A 549 -13.22 -2.46 -19.46
C ALA A 549 -12.42 -3.69 -18.97
N ALA A 550 -12.58 -4.82 -19.67
CA ALA A 550 -11.85 -6.04 -19.34
C ALA A 550 -11.40 -6.78 -20.59
N ALA A 551 -10.21 -7.41 -20.54
CA ALA A 551 -9.73 -8.26 -21.63
C ALA A 551 -8.88 -9.42 -21.12
N GLN A 552 -8.78 -10.50 -21.90
CA GLN A 552 -8.00 -11.71 -21.61
C GLN A 552 -8.43 -12.43 -20.33
N GLN A 553 -9.73 -12.79 -20.25
CA GLN A 553 -10.36 -13.48 -19.12
C GLN A 553 -10.32 -12.66 -17.81
N ALA A 554 -10.56 -11.36 -17.89
CA ALA A 554 -10.50 -10.45 -16.77
C ALA A 554 -11.90 -9.94 -16.34
N PHE A 555 -11.96 -9.33 -15.15
CA PHE A 555 -13.11 -8.59 -14.65
C PHE A 555 -12.71 -7.14 -14.40
N GLY A 556 -13.39 -6.18 -15.04
CA GLY A 556 -13.21 -4.74 -14.83
C GLY A 556 -14.54 -4.06 -14.52
N ALA A 557 -14.54 -3.11 -13.59
CA ALA A 557 -15.73 -2.31 -13.30
C ALA A 557 -15.39 -0.85 -12.98
N LEU A 558 -16.19 0.07 -13.52
CA LEU A 558 -16.37 1.44 -13.04
C LEU A 558 -17.79 1.56 -12.54
N VAL A 559 -17.97 1.98 -11.32
CA VAL A 559 -19.26 2.19 -10.67
C VAL A 559 -19.29 3.58 -10.10
N ASP A 560 -20.20 4.39 -10.62
CA ASP A 560 -20.52 5.72 -10.13
C ASP A 560 -21.90 5.68 -9.51
N LEU A 561 -22.06 6.21 -8.31
CA LEU A 561 -23.29 6.07 -7.55
C LEU A 561 -24.16 7.31 -7.57
N ALA A 562 -23.59 8.51 -7.78
CA ALA A 562 -24.38 9.73 -7.82
C ALA A 562 -23.60 10.92 -8.36
N GLY A 563 -24.15 11.62 -9.36
CA GLY A 563 -23.62 12.85 -9.91
C GLY A 563 -24.12 13.16 -11.32
N ASP A 564 -23.82 14.35 -11.82
CA ASP A 564 -24.01 14.73 -13.22
C ASP A 564 -22.66 14.60 -13.98
N ASP A 565 -22.29 13.40 -14.44
CA ASP A 565 -20.94 13.01 -14.81
C ASP A 565 -20.59 13.11 -16.30
N ASP A 566 -19.29 13.28 -16.63
CA ASP A 566 -18.78 13.39 -18.01
C ASP A 566 -17.72 12.31 -18.29
N TYR A 567 -18.11 11.23 -18.98
CA TYR A 567 -17.26 10.10 -19.35
C TYR A 567 -16.76 10.25 -20.78
N ARG A 568 -15.43 10.35 -20.97
CA ARG A 568 -14.78 10.39 -22.27
C ARG A 568 -13.66 9.35 -22.35
N ALA A 569 -13.79 8.45 -23.32
CA ALA A 569 -12.81 7.41 -23.53
C ALA A 569 -12.63 7.04 -25.01
N GLY A 570 -11.49 6.51 -25.35
CA GLY A 570 -11.19 5.88 -26.65
C GLY A 570 -11.86 4.52 -26.82
N GLY A 571 -11.52 3.77 -27.89
CA GLY A 571 -12.12 2.48 -28.20
C GLY A 571 -11.98 1.42 -27.09
N ALA A 572 -12.82 0.37 -27.13
CA ALA A 572 -12.88 -0.74 -26.16
C ALA A 572 -12.96 -0.27 -24.68
N SER A 573 -13.77 0.73 -24.41
CA SER A 573 -13.96 1.34 -23.08
C SER A 573 -15.43 1.33 -22.66
N GLN A 574 -15.74 1.96 -21.53
CA GLN A 574 -17.10 2.11 -21.00
C GLN A 574 -17.81 0.75 -20.86
N GLY A 575 -17.26 -0.11 -20.00
CA GLY A 575 -17.80 -1.43 -19.72
C GLY A 575 -17.55 -2.45 -20.84
N ALA A 576 -16.68 -2.17 -21.79
CA ALA A 576 -16.38 -3.12 -22.88
C ALA A 576 -15.67 -4.37 -22.38
N ALA A 577 -16.01 -5.52 -22.98
CA ALA A 577 -15.20 -6.75 -22.88
C ALA A 577 -14.52 -7.00 -24.23
N ASP A 578 -13.20 -7.01 -24.24
CA ASP A 578 -12.38 -7.20 -25.45
C ASP A 578 -11.74 -8.59 -25.47
N GLY A 579 -10.86 -8.85 -26.44
CA GLY A 579 -10.29 -10.14 -26.78
C GLY A 579 -9.96 -11.10 -25.63
N ASN A 580 -10.11 -12.38 -25.89
CA ASN A 580 -9.89 -13.46 -24.90
C ASN A 580 -8.90 -14.52 -25.39
N GLN A 581 -7.94 -14.16 -26.23
CA GLN A 581 -7.07 -15.10 -26.93
C GLN A 581 -6.07 -15.81 -26.02
N TYR A 582 -5.54 -15.14 -24.99
CA TYR A 582 -4.41 -15.64 -24.20
C TYR A 582 -4.66 -17.00 -23.57
N HIS A 583 -5.83 -17.21 -22.99
CA HIS A 583 -6.14 -18.43 -22.24
C HIS A 583 -7.39 -19.14 -22.77
N TRP A 584 -7.89 -18.76 -23.95
CA TRP A 584 -9.15 -19.24 -24.49
C TRP A 584 -9.22 -20.76 -24.60
N ASP A 585 -8.19 -21.38 -25.18
CA ASP A 585 -8.20 -22.83 -25.40
C ASP A 585 -8.21 -23.63 -24.10
N ALA A 586 -7.58 -23.13 -23.08
CA ALA A 586 -7.53 -23.77 -21.77
C ALA A 586 -8.79 -23.52 -20.93
N THR A 587 -9.38 -22.31 -21.03
CA THR A 587 -10.40 -21.87 -20.09
C THR A 587 -11.81 -21.82 -20.66
N ARG A 588 -11.93 -21.53 -21.96
CA ARG A 588 -13.21 -21.21 -22.64
C ARG A 588 -14.03 -20.17 -21.87
N CYS A 589 -13.33 -19.24 -21.23
CA CYS A 589 -13.91 -18.19 -20.39
C CYS A 589 -13.81 -16.83 -21.07
N THR A 590 -14.80 -16.00 -20.89
CA THR A 590 -14.82 -14.62 -21.43
C THR A 590 -14.55 -13.60 -20.33
N SER A 591 -14.09 -12.43 -20.74
CA SER A 591 -13.97 -11.27 -19.86
C SER A 591 -15.34 -10.69 -19.50
N LEU A 592 -15.39 -9.97 -18.37
CA LEU A 592 -16.56 -9.20 -17.94
C LEU A 592 -16.12 -7.75 -17.69
N GLY A 593 -16.59 -6.83 -18.53
CA GLY A 593 -16.45 -5.38 -18.33
C GLY A 593 -17.79 -4.77 -17.87
N VAL A 594 -17.75 -3.83 -16.94
CA VAL A 594 -18.94 -3.15 -16.41
C VAL A 594 -18.66 -1.66 -16.28
N LEU A 595 -19.54 -0.83 -16.85
CA LEU A 595 -19.72 0.56 -16.45
C LEU A 595 -21.12 0.70 -15.89
N ARG A 596 -21.24 1.20 -14.68
CA ARG A 596 -22.51 1.44 -14.02
C ARG A 596 -22.53 2.86 -13.46
N ASP A 597 -23.47 3.65 -13.98
CA ASP A 597 -23.81 4.99 -13.51
C ASP A 597 -25.22 4.91 -12.91
N VAL A 598 -25.38 5.29 -11.65
CA VAL A 598 -26.61 5.03 -10.87
C VAL A 598 -27.45 6.29 -10.70
N GLY A 599 -26.83 7.44 -10.53
CA GLY A 599 -27.50 8.70 -10.21
C GLY A 599 -27.20 9.81 -11.19
N GLY A 600 -28.04 10.87 -11.22
CA GLY A 600 -27.80 12.07 -12.01
C GLY A 600 -27.98 11.91 -13.53
N ARG A 601 -27.20 12.66 -14.29
CA ARG A 601 -27.24 12.70 -15.76
C ARG A 601 -25.83 12.47 -16.33
N GLY A 602 -25.50 11.24 -16.61
CA GLY A 602 -24.22 10.90 -17.24
C GLY A 602 -24.14 11.33 -18.72
N ARG A 603 -22.99 11.86 -19.12
CA ARG A 603 -22.65 12.17 -20.51
C ARG A 603 -21.54 11.23 -20.97
N PHE A 604 -21.82 10.42 -22.00
CA PHE A 604 -20.89 9.39 -22.47
C PHE A 604 -20.41 9.69 -23.89
N SER A 605 -19.12 9.61 -24.12
CA SER A 605 -18.51 9.71 -25.44
C SER A 605 -17.42 8.66 -25.62
N ALA A 606 -17.83 7.40 -25.83
CA ALA A 606 -16.92 6.41 -26.38
C ALA A 606 -16.92 6.53 -27.90
N ASP A 607 -15.76 6.48 -28.51
CA ASP A 607 -15.65 6.25 -29.95
C ASP A 607 -15.96 4.77 -30.24
N ARG A 608 -17.25 4.42 -30.22
CA ARG A 608 -17.75 3.07 -30.52
C ARG A 608 -18.01 2.91 -32.02
N GLY A 609 -17.25 3.59 -32.88
CA GLY A 609 -17.40 3.40 -34.33
C GLY A 609 -18.82 3.71 -34.83
N GLY A 610 -19.38 4.88 -34.50
CA GLY A 610 -20.48 5.47 -35.25
C GLY A 610 -21.93 5.21 -34.80
N SER A 611 -22.23 5.20 -33.52
CA SER A 611 -23.61 5.45 -33.10
C SER A 611 -23.64 6.11 -31.73
N GLY A 612 -24.37 7.22 -31.64
CA GLY A 612 -24.49 8.01 -30.45
C GLY A 612 -24.91 7.18 -29.25
N ALA A 613 -24.29 7.48 -28.11
CA ALA A 613 -24.57 6.85 -26.86
C ALA A 613 -26.05 6.96 -26.52
N SER A 614 -26.78 5.89 -26.65
CA SER A 614 -28.06 5.71 -25.99
C SER A 614 -27.83 4.74 -24.85
N ALA A 615 -28.32 5.11 -23.68
CA ALA A 615 -28.36 4.20 -22.52
C ALA A 615 -28.90 2.84 -22.98
N LEU A 616 -28.06 1.85 -22.98
CA LEU A 616 -28.44 0.50 -23.35
C LEU A 616 -28.18 -0.41 -22.17
N THR A 617 -29.25 -0.84 -21.54
CA THR A 617 -29.28 -2.22 -21.04
C THR A 617 -29.16 -3.10 -22.28
N GLY A 618 -27.95 -3.42 -22.72
CA GLY A 618 -27.80 -4.20 -23.94
C GLY A 618 -26.35 -4.60 -24.24
N ASP A 619 -26.21 -5.86 -24.59
CA ASP A 619 -25.00 -6.47 -25.10
C ASP A 619 -24.38 -5.71 -26.27
N ALA A 620 -23.16 -5.26 -26.15
CA ALA A 620 -22.32 -4.98 -27.31
C ALA A 620 -21.68 -6.29 -27.77
N ALA A 621 -22.45 -7.14 -28.45
CA ALA A 621 -21.89 -8.28 -29.19
C ALA A 621 -21.15 -7.75 -30.40
N THR A 622 -19.85 -7.87 -30.46
CA THR A 622 -19.09 -7.66 -31.69
C THR A 622 -18.89 -9.00 -32.40
N GLU A 623 -19.24 -9.04 -33.68
CA GLU A 623 -19.06 -10.17 -34.56
C GLU A 623 -17.58 -10.45 -34.84
N ARG A 624 -16.88 -11.08 -33.96
CA ARG A 624 -15.59 -11.75 -34.24
C ARG A 624 -15.44 -13.00 -33.40
N GLY A 625 -16.10 -14.09 -33.77
CA GLY A 625 -15.76 -15.48 -33.45
C GLY A 625 -15.51 -15.91 -32.01
N GLN A 626 -15.45 -14.98 -31.06
CA GLN A 626 -15.26 -15.18 -29.62
C GLN A 626 -16.30 -14.31 -28.92
N SER A 627 -17.06 -14.88 -28.00
CA SER A 627 -18.07 -14.14 -27.27
C SER A 627 -17.40 -13.05 -26.43
N GLN A 628 -17.48 -11.81 -26.86
CA GLN A 628 -17.12 -10.61 -26.11
C GLN A 628 -18.36 -10.16 -25.33
N TRP A 629 -18.16 -9.78 -24.08
CA TRP A 629 -19.26 -9.45 -23.21
C TRP A 629 -18.95 -8.21 -22.36
N GLY A 630 -19.71 -7.16 -22.56
CA GLY A 630 -19.62 -5.93 -21.80
C GLY A 630 -20.99 -5.47 -21.34
N VAL A 631 -21.05 -4.79 -20.21
CA VAL A 631 -22.27 -4.26 -19.62
C VAL A 631 -22.14 -2.77 -19.37
N PHE A 632 -23.11 -2.04 -19.87
CA PHE A 632 -23.25 -0.60 -19.68
C PHE A 632 -24.63 -0.33 -19.08
N LEU A 633 -24.65 0.22 -17.86
CA LEU A 633 -25.87 0.55 -17.13
C LEU A 633 -25.81 2.02 -16.73
N ALA A 634 -26.56 2.89 -17.42
CA ALA A 634 -26.76 4.27 -17.02
C ALA A 634 -28.26 4.57 -16.92
N ARG A 635 -28.65 5.45 -16.00
CA ARG A 635 -30.03 5.89 -15.80
C ARG A 635 -30.25 7.32 -16.26
#